data_e925bf8904b56b6ac8eebbda2aeedc8e
#
_entry.id   e925bf8904b56b6ac8eebbda2aeedc8e
#
_cell.length_a   1.000
_cell.length_b   1.000
_cell.length_c   1.000
_cell.angle_alpha   90.00
_cell.angle_beta   90.00
_cell.angle_gamma   90.00
#
_symmetry.space_group_name_H-M   'P 1'
#
loop_
_entity.id
_entity.type
_entity.pdbx_description
1 polymer ?
#
loop_
_entity_poly.entity_id
_entity_poly.type
_entity_poly.pdbx_seq_one_letter_code
_entity_poly.pdbx_strand_id
1 'polypeptide(L)'
;MIHLYFLDCSPLLNEQELARALPQLDDHRQAKVQRLPLAEKKAQSAAVGLLLRHLFGNAEYAYNTNGKPCLADRNDVYFNVSHSGNYVVCAVSDREVGVDVEVGSAIRPAVMRRCFHPIEQVWIGEDSERFIRLWTMKEAYMKRIGSGLSLPPIDIHLSIPPTNGYDAPNACWWYLTQWETPVSLCSECEQLVEEHIVTIKDLL
;
A
#
# COMPACT_ATOMS: atom_id res chain seq x y z
N MET A 1 -7.31 11.94 10.88
CA MET A 1 -6.20 11.09 11.42
C MET A 1 -6.02 9.90 10.48
N ILE A 2 -4.77 9.46 10.25
CA ILE A 2 -4.48 8.25 9.48
C ILE A 2 -4.08 7.13 10.45
N HIS A 3 -4.77 6.01 10.40
CA HIS A 3 -4.37 4.77 11.08
C HIS A 3 -3.64 3.89 10.08
N LEU A 4 -2.36 3.63 10.32
CA LEU A 4 -1.52 2.78 9.48
C LEU A 4 -1.33 1.42 10.15
N TYR A 5 -1.84 0.38 9.53
CA TYR A 5 -1.70 -1.00 9.99
C TYR A 5 -0.58 -1.68 9.20
N PHE A 6 0.32 -2.32 9.93
CA PHE A 6 1.44 -3.08 9.38
C PHE A 6 1.34 -4.55 9.82
N LEU A 7 1.45 -5.46 8.86
CA LEU A 7 1.26 -6.89 9.06
C LEU A 7 2.36 -7.67 8.33
N ASP A 8 3.11 -8.49 9.07
CA ASP A 8 3.96 -9.53 8.48
C ASP A 8 3.10 -10.76 8.15
N CYS A 9 2.99 -11.08 6.87
CA CYS A 9 2.24 -12.23 6.37
C CYS A 9 3.10 -13.49 6.19
N SER A 10 4.39 -13.47 6.57
CA SER A 10 5.27 -14.64 6.45
C SER A 10 4.75 -15.91 7.15
N PRO A 11 4.02 -15.85 8.28
CA PRO A 11 3.43 -17.05 8.86
C PRO A 11 2.49 -17.80 7.91
N LEU A 12 1.81 -17.07 7.00
CA LEU A 12 0.89 -17.66 6.00
C LEU A 12 1.61 -18.34 4.82
N LEU A 13 2.94 -18.28 4.75
CA LEU A 13 3.72 -19.12 3.83
C LEU A 13 3.67 -20.60 4.25
N ASN A 14 3.36 -20.87 5.51
CA ASN A 14 3.11 -22.22 5.99
C ASN A 14 1.70 -22.66 5.54
N GLU A 15 1.61 -23.82 4.88
CA GLU A 15 0.35 -24.35 4.33
C GLU A 15 -0.72 -24.60 5.41
N GLN A 16 -0.33 -25.01 6.62
CA GLN A 16 -1.25 -25.26 7.72
C GLN A 16 -1.85 -23.94 8.23
N GLU A 17 -1.02 -22.91 8.40
CA GLU A 17 -1.51 -21.60 8.83
C GLU A 17 -2.39 -20.96 7.74
N LEU A 18 -2.02 -21.09 6.47
CA LEU A 18 -2.87 -20.64 5.36
C LEU A 18 -4.21 -21.38 5.33
N ALA A 19 -4.21 -22.71 5.56
CA ALA A 19 -5.43 -23.51 5.62
C ALA A 19 -6.35 -23.09 6.79
N ARG A 20 -5.80 -22.64 7.92
CA ARG A 20 -6.55 -22.09 9.06
C ARG A 20 -7.13 -20.70 8.74
N ALA A 21 -6.42 -19.92 7.96
CA ALA A 21 -6.83 -18.57 7.55
C ALA A 21 -7.98 -18.58 6.53
N LEU A 22 -7.96 -19.51 5.57
CA LEU A 22 -8.92 -19.55 4.46
C LEU A 22 -10.39 -19.49 4.91
N PRO A 23 -10.88 -20.27 5.89
CA PRO A 23 -12.27 -20.22 6.31
C PRO A 23 -12.70 -18.89 6.95
N GLN A 24 -11.74 -18.04 7.29
CA GLN A 24 -11.99 -16.71 7.85
C GLN A 24 -12.24 -15.65 6.78
N LEU A 25 -11.99 -15.97 5.53
CA LEU A 25 -12.15 -15.06 4.39
C LEU A 25 -13.53 -15.24 3.74
N ASP A 26 -14.02 -14.21 3.05
CA ASP A 26 -15.17 -14.35 2.18
C ASP A 26 -14.89 -15.29 0.99
N ASP A 27 -15.96 -15.85 0.39
CA ASP A 27 -15.87 -16.84 -0.68
C ASP A 27 -15.08 -16.32 -1.91
N HIS A 28 -15.25 -15.04 -2.24
CA HIS A 28 -14.54 -14.42 -3.36
C HIS A 28 -13.04 -14.37 -3.09
N ARG A 29 -12.65 -13.96 -1.88
CA ARG A 29 -11.24 -13.90 -1.47
C ARG A 29 -10.63 -15.29 -1.37
N GLN A 30 -11.34 -16.26 -0.82
CA GLN A 30 -10.91 -17.66 -0.79
C GLN A 30 -10.61 -18.18 -2.20
N ALA A 31 -11.56 -18.02 -3.14
CA ALA A 31 -11.37 -18.44 -4.52
C ALA A 31 -10.18 -17.72 -5.19
N LYS A 32 -9.97 -16.43 -4.90
CA LYS A 32 -8.80 -15.68 -5.38
C LYS A 32 -7.51 -16.28 -4.87
N VAL A 33 -7.40 -16.53 -3.56
CA VAL A 33 -6.17 -17.11 -2.95
C VAL A 33 -5.85 -18.47 -3.54
N GLN A 34 -6.85 -19.32 -3.74
CA GLN A 34 -6.67 -20.68 -4.30
C GLN A 34 -6.11 -20.64 -5.74
N ARG A 35 -6.49 -19.64 -6.54
CA ARG A 35 -6.06 -19.52 -7.95
C ARG A 35 -4.66 -18.93 -8.12
N LEU A 36 -4.10 -18.30 -7.08
CA LEU A 36 -2.77 -17.69 -7.17
C LEU A 36 -1.68 -18.78 -7.24
N PRO A 37 -0.70 -18.64 -8.16
CA PRO A 37 0.29 -19.69 -8.38
C PRO A 37 1.41 -19.72 -7.33
N LEU A 38 1.73 -18.60 -6.71
CA LEU A 38 2.88 -18.45 -5.81
C LEU A 38 2.42 -18.40 -4.36
N ALA A 39 3.13 -19.11 -3.47
CA ALA A 39 2.84 -19.13 -2.03
C ALA A 39 2.86 -17.71 -1.43
N GLU A 40 3.84 -16.88 -1.80
CA GLU A 40 3.92 -15.48 -1.39
C GLU A 40 2.66 -14.71 -1.76
N LYS A 41 2.16 -14.84 -3.00
CA LYS A 41 0.96 -14.15 -3.46
C LYS A 41 -0.31 -14.67 -2.75
N LYS A 42 -0.36 -15.95 -2.43
CA LYS A 42 -1.43 -16.52 -1.59
C LYS A 42 -1.40 -15.92 -0.19
N ALA A 43 -0.24 -15.89 0.45
CA ALA A 43 -0.05 -15.31 1.79
C ALA A 43 -0.45 -13.84 1.82
N GLN A 44 0.06 -13.02 0.88
CA GLN A 44 -0.31 -11.61 0.75
C GLN A 44 -1.82 -11.42 0.58
N SER A 45 -2.45 -12.18 -0.33
CA SER A 45 -3.89 -12.05 -0.59
C SER A 45 -4.73 -12.48 0.61
N ALA A 46 -4.35 -13.55 1.32
CA ALA A 46 -5.02 -13.99 2.53
C ALA A 46 -4.86 -12.97 3.66
N ALA A 47 -3.64 -12.47 3.89
CA ALA A 47 -3.36 -11.45 4.90
C ALA A 47 -4.17 -10.16 4.67
N VAL A 48 -4.27 -9.69 3.41
CA VAL A 48 -5.13 -8.56 3.06
C VAL A 48 -6.58 -8.85 3.45
N GLY A 49 -7.10 -10.03 3.13
CA GLY A 49 -8.47 -10.40 3.47
C GLY A 49 -8.73 -10.44 4.96
N LEU A 50 -7.82 -11.05 5.73
CA LEU A 50 -7.90 -11.10 7.21
C LEU A 50 -7.85 -9.69 7.81
N LEU A 51 -6.92 -8.84 7.36
CA LEU A 51 -6.77 -7.48 7.87
C LEU A 51 -8.02 -6.64 7.57
N LEU A 52 -8.55 -6.69 6.35
CA LEU A 52 -9.76 -5.96 5.99
C LEU A 52 -10.99 -6.46 6.77
N ARG A 53 -11.11 -7.77 7.01
CA ARG A 53 -12.15 -8.31 7.86
C ARG A 53 -12.03 -7.84 9.32
N HIS A 54 -10.81 -7.80 9.85
CA HIS A 54 -10.55 -7.28 11.20
C HIS A 54 -10.97 -5.81 11.33
N LEU A 55 -10.66 -5.00 10.33
CA LEU A 55 -10.92 -3.56 10.34
C LEU A 55 -12.39 -3.19 10.06
N PHE A 56 -13.04 -3.94 9.18
CA PHE A 56 -14.36 -3.56 8.65
C PHE A 56 -15.44 -4.65 8.80
N GLY A 57 -15.10 -5.77 9.44
CA GLY A 57 -16.04 -6.89 9.58
C GLY A 57 -16.40 -7.51 8.23
N ASN A 58 -17.69 -7.75 8.05
CA ASN A 58 -18.25 -8.30 6.79
C ASN A 58 -18.74 -7.18 5.85
N ALA A 59 -18.00 -6.07 5.77
CA ALA A 59 -18.37 -4.97 4.90
C ALA A 59 -18.35 -5.37 3.42
N GLU A 60 -19.27 -4.81 2.66
CA GLU A 60 -19.28 -4.95 1.20
C GLU A 60 -18.32 -3.93 0.58
N TYR A 61 -17.66 -4.34 -0.51
CA TYR A 61 -16.70 -3.52 -1.23
C TYR A 61 -17.20 -3.18 -2.62
N ALA A 62 -17.14 -1.90 -2.95
CA ALA A 62 -17.25 -1.42 -4.33
C ALA A 62 -15.85 -1.14 -4.88
N TYR A 63 -15.75 -1.01 -6.19
CA TYR A 63 -14.48 -0.73 -6.86
C TYR A 63 -14.66 0.43 -7.85
N ASN A 64 -13.72 1.35 -7.87
CA ASN A 64 -13.71 2.36 -8.92
C ASN A 64 -13.31 1.75 -10.28
N THR A 65 -13.35 2.54 -11.35
CA THR A 65 -13.01 2.11 -12.72
C THR A 65 -11.60 1.55 -12.88
N ASN A 66 -10.68 1.89 -11.97
CA ASN A 66 -9.29 1.44 -11.96
C ASN A 66 -9.03 0.33 -10.92
N GLY A 67 -10.08 -0.16 -10.24
CA GLY A 67 -9.97 -1.27 -9.29
C GLY A 67 -9.58 -0.87 -7.87
N LYS A 68 -9.58 0.44 -7.51
CA LYS A 68 -9.39 0.86 -6.11
C LYS A 68 -10.64 0.46 -5.31
N PRO A 69 -10.50 -0.33 -4.23
CA PRO A 69 -11.64 -0.69 -3.38
C PRO A 69 -12.07 0.47 -2.50
N CYS A 70 -13.37 0.53 -2.21
CA CYS A 70 -13.98 1.38 -1.18
C CYS A 70 -15.07 0.57 -0.46
N LEU A 71 -15.50 1.03 0.71
CA LEU A 71 -16.66 0.47 1.40
C LEU A 71 -17.94 0.89 0.67
N ALA A 72 -18.82 -0.06 0.35
CA ALA A 72 -20.00 0.21 -0.48
C ALA A 72 -20.99 1.17 0.20
N ASP A 73 -21.17 1.01 1.51
CA ASP A 73 -22.21 1.72 2.29
C ASP A 73 -21.63 2.83 3.20
N ARG A 74 -20.34 3.17 3.05
CA ARG A 74 -19.67 4.16 3.89
C ARG A 74 -18.83 5.13 3.07
N ASN A 75 -19.21 6.42 3.14
CA ASN A 75 -18.50 7.52 2.49
C ASN A 75 -17.64 8.35 3.46
N ASP A 76 -17.62 7.97 4.72
CA ASP A 76 -16.90 8.64 5.81
C ASP A 76 -15.58 7.98 6.16
N VAL A 77 -15.29 6.82 5.56
CA VAL A 77 -14.06 6.05 5.77
C VAL A 77 -13.41 5.71 4.44
N TYR A 78 -12.16 6.11 4.33
CA TYR A 78 -11.29 5.82 3.19
C TYR A 78 -10.20 4.85 3.63
N PHE A 79 -9.87 3.91 2.77
CA PHE A 79 -8.75 3.02 3.03
C PHE A 79 -7.97 2.71 1.77
N ASN A 80 -6.73 2.31 1.96
CA ASN A 80 -5.89 1.81 0.89
C ASN A 80 -4.97 0.71 1.39
N VAL A 81 -4.64 -0.25 0.55
CA VAL A 81 -3.80 -1.41 0.89
C VAL A 81 -2.65 -1.52 -0.09
N SER A 82 -1.48 -1.85 0.43
CA SER A 82 -0.32 -2.27 -0.37
C SER A 82 0.31 -3.51 0.22
N HIS A 83 1.06 -4.23 -0.60
CA HIS A 83 1.83 -5.38 -0.14
C HIS A 83 3.07 -5.59 -1.01
N SER A 84 4.19 -5.95 -0.38
CA SER A 84 5.44 -6.32 -1.04
C SER A 84 6.22 -7.28 -0.16
N GLY A 85 6.84 -8.32 -0.76
CA GLY A 85 7.50 -9.38 0.00
C GLY A 85 6.55 -10.00 1.04
N ASN A 86 6.99 -10.03 2.27
CA ASN A 86 6.21 -10.57 3.39
C ASN A 86 5.30 -9.55 4.08
N TYR A 87 5.21 -8.33 3.57
CA TYR A 87 4.51 -7.26 4.27
C TYR A 87 3.22 -6.84 3.58
N VAL A 88 2.21 -6.60 4.39
CA VAL A 88 0.94 -5.97 4.02
C VAL A 88 0.76 -4.73 4.87
N VAL A 89 0.38 -3.63 4.25
CA VAL A 89 0.05 -2.38 4.93
C VAL A 89 -1.35 -1.94 4.53
N CYS A 90 -2.08 -1.37 5.49
CA CYS A 90 -3.38 -0.75 5.25
C CYS A 90 -3.42 0.61 5.92
N ALA A 91 -3.73 1.65 5.18
CA ALA A 91 -4.03 2.96 5.70
C ALA A 91 -5.54 3.18 5.74
N VAL A 92 -6.05 3.66 6.87
CA VAL A 92 -7.46 4.02 7.09
C VAL A 92 -7.54 5.45 7.54
N SER A 93 -8.45 6.24 6.99
CA SER A 93 -8.60 7.67 7.28
C SER A 93 -10.04 8.14 7.04
N ASP A 94 -10.38 9.31 7.58
CA ASP A 94 -11.59 10.08 7.27
C ASP A 94 -11.45 10.93 5.98
N ARG A 95 -10.31 10.83 5.31
CA ARG A 95 -9.98 11.52 4.06
C ARG A 95 -9.34 10.55 3.07
N GLU A 96 -9.35 10.91 1.80
CA GLU A 96 -8.68 10.11 0.78
C GLU A 96 -7.22 9.86 1.13
N VAL A 97 -6.85 8.58 1.16
CA VAL A 97 -5.53 8.11 1.53
C VAL A 97 -5.02 7.08 0.51
N GLY A 98 -3.72 7.09 0.30
CA GLY A 98 -2.98 6.06 -0.41
C GLY A 98 -1.78 5.60 0.39
N VAL A 99 -1.43 4.35 0.28
CA VAL A 99 -0.26 3.74 0.93
C VAL A 99 0.50 2.87 -0.04
N ASP A 100 1.82 2.91 0.06
CA ASP A 100 2.67 1.99 -0.66
C ASP A 100 3.81 1.47 0.21
N VAL A 101 4.16 0.19 0.00
CA VAL A 101 5.28 -0.51 0.61
C VAL A 101 6.02 -1.27 -0.47
N GLU A 102 7.36 -1.22 -0.47
CA GLU A 102 8.16 -1.92 -1.46
C GLU A 102 9.39 -2.55 -0.81
N VAL A 103 9.44 -3.89 -0.83
CA VAL A 103 10.61 -4.65 -0.39
C VAL A 103 11.60 -4.76 -1.54
N GLY A 104 12.86 -4.54 -1.22
CA GLY A 104 13.95 -4.55 -2.19
C GLY A 104 14.36 -3.16 -2.62
N SER A 105 15.60 -3.07 -3.04
CA SER A 105 16.26 -1.78 -3.29
C SER A 105 16.84 -1.65 -4.71
N ALA A 106 16.55 -2.60 -5.60
CA ALA A 106 17.14 -2.57 -6.92
C ALA A 106 16.55 -1.43 -7.78
N ILE A 107 17.41 -0.54 -8.26
CA ILE A 107 17.03 0.43 -9.29
C ILE A 107 16.60 -0.33 -10.56
N ARG A 108 15.41 -0.01 -11.03
CA ARG A 108 14.84 -0.57 -12.27
C ARG A 108 14.99 0.45 -13.41
N PRO A 109 15.98 0.31 -14.31
CA PRO A 109 16.29 1.34 -15.33
C PRO A 109 15.09 1.70 -16.24
N ALA A 110 14.24 0.73 -16.54
CA ALA A 110 13.05 0.97 -17.35
C ALA A 110 12.01 1.83 -16.59
N VAL A 111 11.83 1.58 -15.30
CA VAL A 111 10.96 2.38 -14.42
C VAL A 111 11.55 3.78 -14.25
N MET A 112 12.87 3.88 -14.02
CA MET A 112 13.58 5.14 -13.90
C MET A 112 13.28 6.06 -15.10
N ARG A 113 13.46 5.58 -16.32
CA ARG A 113 13.23 6.38 -17.53
C ARG A 113 11.77 6.76 -17.78
N ARG A 114 10.82 5.89 -17.41
CA ARG A 114 9.40 6.09 -17.71
C ARG A 114 8.63 6.84 -16.65
N CYS A 115 9.08 6.77 -15.40
CA CYS A 115 8.30 7.19 -14.26
C CYS A 115 8.89 8.39 -13.51
N PHE A 116 10.14 8.76 -13.81
CA PHE A 116 10.82 9.84 -13.11
C PHE A 116 11.23 10.98 -14.03
N HIS A 117 10.95 12.21 -13.59
CA HIS A 117 11.40 13.41 -14.27
C HIS A 117 12.94 13.49 -14.27
N PRO A 118 13.59 14.13 -15.26
CA PRO A 118 15.06 14.20 -15.32
C PRO A 118 15.73 14.70 -14.02
N ILE A 119 15.15 15.68 -13.35
CA ILE A 119 15.68 16.18 -12.08
C ILE A 119 15.63 15.12 -10.96
N GLU A 120 14.57 14.31 -10.93
CA GLU A 120 14.43 13.19 -10.00
C GLU A 120 15.45 12.11 -10.32
N GLN A 121 15.67 11.80 -11.59
CA GLN A 121 16.70 10.84 -12.04
C GLN A 121 18.10 11.27 -11.62
N VAL A 122 18.42 12.57 -11.75
CA VAL A 122 19.70 13.13 -11.29
C VAL A 122 19.84 12.97 -9.77
N TRP A 123 18.78 13.27 -9.01
CA TRP A 123 18.82 13.14 -7.56
C TRP A 123 18.92 11.68 -7.10
N ILE A 124 18.24 10.77 -7.76
CA ILE A 124 18.34 9.33 -7.49
C ILE A 124 19.76 8.83 -7.77
N GLY A 125 20.33 9.17 -8.94
CA GLY A 125 21.63 8.65 -9.35
C GLY A 125 21.68 7.13 -9.31
N GLU A 126 22.62 6.59 -8.52
CA GLU A 126 22.78 5.16 -8.24
C GLU A 126 22.28 4.75 -6.84
N ASP A 127 21.62 5.65 -6.15
CA ASP A 127 21.12 5.44 -4.79
C ASP A 127 19.75 4.74 -4.83
N SER A 128 19.75 3.48 -4.46
CA SER A 128 18.56 2.64 -4.43
C SER A 128 17.52 3.06 -3.38
N GLU A 129 17.94 3.66 -2.26
CA GLU A 129 17.02 4.16 -1.23
C GLU A 129 16.26 5.38 -1.75
N ARG A 130 16.96 6.29 -2.44
CA ARG A 130 16.32 7.44 -3.11
C ARG A 130 15.33 6.99 -4.17
N PHE A 131 15.70 5.96 -4.96
CA PHE A 131 14.80 5.38 -5.96
C PHE A 131 13.52 4.85 -5.31
N ILE A 132 13.64 3.99 -4.30
CA ILE A 132 12.49 3.41 -3.60
C ILE A 132 11.64 4.48 -2.93
N ARG A 133 12.27 5.47 -2.30
CA ARG A 133 11.56 6.59 -1.66
C ARG A 133 10.65 7.32 -2.66
N LEU A 134 11.18 7.78 -3.77
CA LEU A 134 10.38 8.48 -4.76
C LEU A 134 9.34 7.57 -5.42
N TRP A 135 9.70 6.30 -5.67
CA TRP A 135 8.79 5.34 -6.26
C TRP A 135 7.56 5.12 -5.37
N THR A 136 7.78 4.76 -4.10
CA THR A 136 6.68 4.50 -3.16
C THR A 136 5.84 5.75 -2.90
N MET A 137 6.43 6.95 -2.88
CA MET A 137 5.69 8.21 -2.75
C MET A 137 4.77 8.45 -3.96
N LYS A 138 5.25 8.23 -5.19
CA LYS A 138 4.42 8.34 -6.40
C LYS A 138 3.32 7.28 -6.44
N GLU A 139 3.63 6.03 -6.09
CA GLU A 139 2.63 4.96 -5.99
C GLU A 139 1.55 5.27 -4.93
N ALA A 140 1.94 5.77 -3.75
CA ALA A 140 0.99 6.19 -2.72
C ALA A 140 0.05 7.29 -3.24
N TYR A 141 0.56 8.26 -4.00
CA TYR A 141 -0.26 9.30 -4.62
C TYR A 141 -1.25 8.72 -5.63
N MET A 142 -0.80 7.89 -6.58
CA MET A 142 -1.67 7.25 -7.56
C MET A 142 -2.76 6.40 -6.91
N LYS A 143 -2.40 5.69 -5.84
CA LYS A 143 -3.34 4.89 -5.04
C LYS A 143 -4.34 5.77 -4.29
N ARG A 144 -3.91 6.95 -3.78
CA ARG A 144 -4.82 7.90 -3.15
C ARG A 144 -5.91 8.34 -4.11
N ILE A 145 -5.54 8.87 -5.27
CA ILE A 145 -6.52 9.33 -6.27
C ILE A 145 -7.21 8.17 -7.00
N GLY A 146 -6.73 6.95 -6.88
CA GLY A 146 -7.33 5.79 -7.53
C GLY A 146 -7.24 5.82 -9.06
N SER A 147 -6.25 6.55 -9.60
CA SER A 147 -6.04 6.66 -11.05
C SER A 147 -5.40 5.40 -11.66
N GLY A 148 -4.76 4.57 -10.82
CA GLY A 148 -3.89 3.51 -11.34
C GLY A 148 -2.84 4.10 -12.29
N LEU A 149 -2.47 3.38 -13.33
CA LEU A 149 -1.51 3.82 -14.33
C LEU A 149 -2.09 4.78 -15.40
N SER A 150 -3.35 5.21 -15.27
CA SER A 150 -3.93 6.22 -16.17
C SER A 150 -3.33 7.61 -15.92
N LEU A 151 -2.79 7.86 -14.72
CA LEU A 151 -1.92 9.00 -14.45
C LEU A 151 -0.47 8.53 -14.62
N PRO A 152 0.28 9.07 -15.59
CA PRO A 152 1.70 8.72 -15.74
C PRO A 152 2.49 9.16 -14.49
N PRO A 153 3.30 8.28 -13.86
CA PRO A 153 4.07 8.67 -12.67
C PRO A 153 5.05 9.82 -12.90
N ILE A 154 5.49 10.01 -14.13
CA ILE A 154 6.38 11.11 -14.50
C ILE A 154 5.72 12.49 -14.32
N ASP A 155 4.39 12.57 -14.40
CA ASP A 155 3.62 13.80 -14.22
C ASP A 155 3.35 14.14 -12.74
N ILE A 156 3.74 13.24 -11.82
CA ILE A 156 3.68 13.49 -10.38
C ILE A 156 5.01 14.13 -9.97
N HIS A 157 4.98 15.42 -9.71
CA HIS A 157 6.17 16.18 -9.34
C HIS A 157 6.30 16.23 -7.81
N LEU A 158 7.45 15.79 -7.31
CA LEU A 158 7.84 15.88 -5.91
C LEU A 158 8.99 16.88 -5.78
N SER A 159 9.07 17.58 -4.66
CA SER A 159 10.24 18.39 -4.34
C SER A 159 11.50 17.54 -4.24
N ILE A 160 12.65 18.08 -4.58
CA ILE A 160 13.91 17.37 -4.54
C ILE A 160 14.91 18.11 -3.63
N PRO A 161 15.32 17.50 -2.51
CA PRO A 161 14.89 16.20 -1.96
C PRO A 161 13.45 16.23 -1.48
N PRO A 162 12.73 15.08 -1.54
CA PRO A 162 11.35 15.02 -1.07
C PRO A 162 11.29 15.15 0.46
N THR A 163 10.28 15.83 0.94
CA THR A 163 10.04 16.05 2.37
C THR A 163 8.72 15.45 2.82
N ASN A 164 8.59 15.17 4.12
CA ASN A 164 7.30 14.87 4.70
C ASN A 164 6.46 16.16 4.80
N GLY A 165 5.14 16.03 4.65
CA GLY A 165 4.21 17.15 4.66
C GLY A 165 3.74 17.54 3.26
N TYR A 166 3.35 18.79 3.09
CA TYR A 166 2.89 19.31 1.80
C TYR A 166 4.04 19.41 0.79
N ASP A 167 3.88 18.75 -0.35
CA ASP A 167 4.85 18.76 -1.44
C ASP A 167 4.21 19.07 -2.81
N ALA A 168 2.88 19.03 -2.89
CA ALA A 168 2.11 19.48 -4.05
C ALA A 168 0.74 20.00 -3.60
N PRO A 169 0.01 20.76 -4.43
CA PRO A 169 -1.34 21.19 -4.11
C PRO A 169 -2.25 19.99 -3.78
N ASN A 170 -2.87 20.05 -2.60
CA ASN A 170 -3.76 18.99 -2.09
C ASN A 170 -3.09 17.62 -1.94
N ALA A 171 -1.81 17.58 -1.60
CA ALA A 171 -1.11 16.33 -1.31
C ALA A 171 -0.05 16.51 -0.23
N CYS A 172 -0.17 15.68 0.81
CA CYS A 172 0.81 15.53 1.87
C CYS A 172 1.36 14.11 1.83
N TRP A 173 2.66 13.97 2.08
CA TRP A 173 3.34 12.69 2.12
C TRP A 173 4.01 12.44 3.46
N TRP A 174 4.08 11.17 3.82
CA TRP A 174 4.90 10.65 4.91
C TRP A 174 5.73 9.50 4.37
N TYR A 175 7.02 9.54 4.62
CA TYR A 175 7.93 8.45 4.33
C TYR A 175 8.45 7.91 5.66
N LEU A 176 8.05 6.68 5.97
CA LEU A 176 8.28 6.03 7.25
C LEU A 176 9.33 4.93 7.06
N THR A 177 10.38 4.97 7.87
CA THR A 177 11.54 4.07 7.76
C THR A 177 11.81 3.25 9.01
N GLN A 178 10.94 3.36 10.03
CA GLN A 178 11.06 2.59 11.28
C GLN A 178 10.75 1.09 11.15
N TRP A 179 10.20 0.70 10.01
CA TRP A 179 9.95 -0.69 9.64
C TRP A 179 11.15 -1.27 8.88
N GLU A 180 11.25 -2.61 8.79
CA GLU A 180 12.28 -3.26 7.97
C GLU A 180 12.20 -2.90 6.48
N THR A 181 11.07 -2.38 6.05
CA THR A 181 10.85 -1.86 4.71
C THR A 181 10.18 -0.48 4.77
N PRO A 182 10.56 0.46 3.91
CA PRO A 182 9.96 1.79 3.91
C PRO A 182 8.51 1.74 3.46
N VAL A 183 7.69 2.59 4.07
CA VAL A 183 6.28 2.80 3.75
C VAL A 183 6.08 4.26 3.39
N SER A 184 5.37 4.52 2.30
CA SER A 184 4.92 5.86 1.93
C SER A 184 3.41 5.98 2.08
N LEU A 185 2.97 7.09 2.68
CA LEU A 185 1.57 7.50 2.76
C LEU A 185 1.37 8.77 1.96
N CYS A 186 0.19 8.92 1.38
CA CYS A 186 -0.27 10.17 0.77
C CYS A 186 -1.70 10.46 1.18
N SER A 187 -1.96 11.70 1.61
CA SER A 187 -3.30 12.22 1.92
C SER A 187 -3.50 13.57 1.23
N GLU A 188 -4.74 14.04 1.13
CA GLU A 188 -5.07 15.36 0.58
C GLU A 188 -4.70 16.53 1.51
N CYS A 189 -4.54 16.27 2.81
CA CYS A 189 -4.18 17.24 3.82
C CYS A 189 -3.28 16.62 4.89
N GLU A 190 -2.62 17.48 5.66
CA GLU A 190 -1.81 17.05 6.78
C GLU A 190 -2.67 16.38 7.86
N GLN A 191 -2.23 15.23 8.34
CA GLN A 191 -2.89 14.43 9.35
C GLN A 191 -1.87 13.80 10.30
N LEU A 192 -2.28 13.55 11.53
CA LEU A 192 -1.50 12.69 12.44
C LEU A 192 -1.56 11.24 11.93
N VAL A 193 -0.43 10.55 12.00
CA VAL A 193 -0.33 9.13 11.67
C VAL A 193 -0.19 8.34 12.96
N GLU A 194 -1.12 7.41 13.18
CA GLU A 194 -1.06 6.44 14.27
C GLU A 194 -0.76 5.06 13.68
N GLU A 195 0.28 4.42 14.19
CA GLU A 195 0.80 3.15 13.66
C GLU A 195 0.37 1.98 14.51
N HIS A 196 -0.09 0.90 13.88
CA HIS A 196 -0.57 -0.31 14.50
C HIS A 196 0.17 -1.52 13.93
N ILE A 197 0.86 -2.27 14.78
CA ILE A 197 1.40 -3.57 14.41
C ILE A 197 0.34 -4.62 14.69
N VAL A 198 -0.01 -5.38 13.65
CA VAL A 198 -0.98 -6.48 13.73
C VAL A 198 -0.27 -7.77 13.38
N THR A 199 -0.58 -8.84 14.08
CA THR A 199 -0.03 -10.17 13.78
C THR A 199 -1.11 -11.09 13.22
N ILE A 200 -0.68 -12.14 12.50
CA ILE A 200 -1.63 -13.16 12.00
C ILE A 200 -2.43 -13.79 13.15
N LYS A 201 -1.85 -13.90 14.35
CA LYS A 201 -2.54 -14.45 15.53
C LYS A 201 -3.68 -13.56 16.01
N ASP A 202 -3.56 -12.24 15.84
CA ASP A 202 -4.61 -11.29 16.23
C ASP A 202 -5.79 -11.35 15.26
N LEU A 203 -5.59 -11.92 14.07
CA LEU A 203 -6.57 -11.95 12.98
C LEU A 203 -7.29 -13.30 12.84
N LEU A 204 -6.78 -14.37 13.47
CA LEU A 204 -7.34 -15.73 13.46
C LEU A 204 -8.15 -16.03 14.71
#